data_f705dd06950cdeb20bb2d613ddd428d1
#
_entry.id   f705dd06950cdeb20bb2d613ddd428d1
#
_cell.length_a   1.000
_cell.length_b   1.000
_cell.length_c   1.000
_cell.angle_alpha   90.00
_cell.angle_beta   90.00
_cell.angle_gamma   90.00
#
_symmetry.space_group_name_H-M   'P 1'
#
loop_
_entity.id
_entity.type
_entity.pdbx_description
1 polymer ?
#
loop_
_entity_poly.entity_id
_entity_poly.type
_entity_poly.pdbx_seq_one_letter_code
_entity_poly.pdbx_strand_id
1 'polypeptide(L)'
;MKNSRRDFLKKGALAGFSVLMIPEIAKAAVKENTSVHAPKINLKKDCVILFQGDSITDCGRDRNSNRCNTMEQFGSGYVLFTATQLLEGKAALQPKIYNRGISGNKVYQLRERWEVDCLAFQPDVLSILIGVNDYWHTLTHGYKGTVETYENDLRALLKYTKEKLPNTQIVLCEPFTLRDGAAIEDSKWYPMFDEFRKSARKLSEEFNTIFVPFQSGFDAAVKLAPARYWSNDGVHPDLPGRQLMANMWMEATGLK
;
A
#
# COMPACT_ATOMS: atom_id res chain seq x y z
N MET A 1 -1.81 43.62 -37.95
CA MET A 1 -2.85 42.68 -37.49
C MET A 1 -2.65 42.46 -36.01
N LYS A 2 -3.55 42.98 -35.18
CA LYS A 2 -3.47 42.85 -33.72
C LYS A 2 -4.21 41.55 -33.33
N ASN A 3 -3.48 40.47 -33.06
CA ASN A 3 -4.08 39.28 -32.43
C ASN A 3 -4.41 39.62 -30.98
N SER A 4 -5.68 39.70 -30.69
CA SER A 4 -6.22 40.05 -29.39
C SER A 4 -5.93 38.94 -28.37
N ARG A 5 -5.47 39.30 -27.15
CA ARG A 5 -5.36 38.40 -25.98
C ARG A 5 -6.66 37.64 -25.71
N ARG A 6 -7.81 38.13 -26.18
CA ARG A 6 -9.11 37.45 -26.09
C ARG A 6 -9.21 36.21 -26.99
N ASP A 7 -8.54 36.18 -28.16
CA ASP A 7 -8.59 35.01 -29.06
C ASP A 7 -7.70 33.86 -28.55
N PHE A 8 -6.61 34.21 -27.82
CA PHE A 8 -5.78 33.23 -27.15
C PHE A 8 -6.56 32.50 -26.00
N LEU A 9 -7.32 33.28 -25.22
CA LEU A 9 -8.15 32.72 -24.13
C LEU A 9 -9.34 31.88 -24.64
N LYS A 10 -9.91 32.23 -25.83
CA LYS A 10 -10.97 31.43 -26.44
C LYS A 10 -10.49 30.14 -27.08
N LYS A 11 -9.26 30.05 -27.54
CA LYS A 11 -8.66 28.84 -28.09
C LYS A 11 -8.09 27.91 -27.02
N GLY A 12 -7.77 28.42 -25.81
CA GLY A 12 -7.35 27.62 -24.67
C GLY A 12 -8.48 26.89 -23.91
N ALA A 13 -9.75 27.21 -24.23
CA ALA A 13 -10.91 26.67 -23.49
C ALA A 13 -11.50 25.37 -24.06
N LEU A 14 -10.87 24.73 -25.07
CA LEU A 14 -11.41 23.54 -25.74
C LEU A 14 -10.51 22.31 -25.71
N ALA A 15 -9.42 22.34 -24.98
CA ALA A 15 -8.73 21.12 -24.52
C ALA A 15 -9.00 20.97 -23.02
N GLY A 16 -10.17 20.47 -22.69
CA GLY A 16 -10.50 20.01 -21.34
C GLY A 16 -9.63 18.80 -21.00
N PHE A 17 -8.33 19.02 -20.77
CA PHE A 17 -7.54 18.10 -19.99
C PHE A 17 -8.11 18.16 -18.57
N SER A 18 -8.98 17.23 -18.24
CA SER A 18 -9.24 16.91 -16.84
C SER A 18 -7.90 16.52 -16.26
N VAL A 19 -7.23 17.45 -15.59
CA VAL A 19 -6.03 17.13 -14.80
C VAL A 19 -6.53 16.23 -13.68
N LEU A 20 -6.41 14.92 -13.87
CA LEU A 20 -6.72 13.97 -12.82
C LEU A 20 -5.72 14.21 -11.69
N MET A 21 -6.21 14.64 -10.55
CA MET A 21 -5.40 14.81 -9.36
C MET A 21 -5.15 13.44 -8.70
N ILE A 22 -4.11 13.33 -7.91
CA ILE A 22 -3.77 12.09 -7.17
C ILE A 22 -4.99 11.49 -6.42
N PRO A 23 -5.85 12.28 -5.75
CA PRO A 23 -7.05 11.75 -5.11
C PRO A 23 -8.06 11.11 -6.07
N GLU A 24 -8.25 11.66 -7.27
CA GLU A 24 -9.15 11.10 -8.28
C GLU A 24 -8.61 9.79 -8.86
N ILE A 25 -7.30 9.68 -9.07
CA ILE A 25 -6.65 8.43 -9.48
C ILE A 25 -6.88 7.36 -8.43
N ALA A 26 -6.61 7.66 -7.16
CA ALA A 26 -6.82 6.74 -6.06
C ALA A 26 -8.26 6.25 -5.99
N LYS A 27 -9.23 7.18 -6.07
CA LYS A 27 -10.66 6.86 -6.06
C LYS A 27 -11.08 5.98 -7.22
N ALA A 28 -10.65 6.29 -8.44
CA ALA A 28 -10.97 5.50 -9.63
C ALA A 28 -10.40 4.08 -9.54
N ALA A 29 -9.10 3.95 -9.21
CA ALA A 29 -8.43 2.66 -9.10
C ALA A 29 -9.05 1.76 -8.02
N VAL A 30 -9.41 2.32 -6.87
CA VAL A 30 -10.09 1.57 -5.81
C VAL A 30 -11.49 1.16 -6.25
N LYS A 31 -12.29 2.07 -6.81
CA LYS A 31 -13.65 1.78 -7.25
C LYS A 31 -13.71 0.67 -8.29
N GLU A 32 -12.78 0.63 -9.24
CA GLU A 32 -12.73 -0.41 -10.29
C GLU A 32 -12.35 -1.79 -9.73
N ASN A 33 -11.66 -1.84 -8.58
CA ASN A 33 -11.05 -3.05 -8.05
C ASN A 33 -11.66 -3.56 -6.74
N THR A 34 -12.62 -2.83 -6.15
CA THR A 34 -13.29 -3.26 -4.92
C THR A 34 -14.69 -3.77 -5.19
N SER A 35 -15.04 -4.89 -4.54
CA SER A 35 -16.40 -5.43 -4.54
C SER A 35 -17.35 -4.45 -3.84
N VAL A 36 -18.59 -4.39 -4.32
CA VAL A 36 -19.70 -3.64 -3.67
C VAL A 36 -19.93 -4.12 -2.21
N HIS A 37 -19.51 -5.35 -1.91
CA HIS A 37 -19.65 -5.98 -0.59
C HIS A 37 -18.34 -5.97 0.22
N ALA A 38 -17.35 -5.16 -0.15
CA ALA A 38 -16.11 -5.06 0.64
C ALA A 38 -16.43 -4.65 2.09
N PRO A 39 -15.77 -5.27 3.08
CA PRO A 39 -15.96 -4.91 4.48
C PRO A 39 -15.55 -3.45 4.70
N LYS A 40 -16.26 -2.76 5.60
CA LYS A 40 -15.95 -1.37 5.99
C LYS A 40 -15.30 -1.36 7.35
N ILE A 41 -14.29 -0.52 7.52
CA ILE A 41 -13.65 -0.34 8.82
C ILE A 41 -14.53 0.49 9.73
N ASN A 42 -14.77 -0.03 10.93
CA ASN A 42 -15.38 0.69 12.03
C ASN A 42 -14.32 0.96 13.11
N LEU A 43 -13.94 2.22 13.24
CA LEU A 43 -13.00 2.64 14.28
C LEU A 43 -13.75 2.97 15.57
N LYS A 44 -13.20 2.53 16.70
CA LYS A 44 -13.61 2.94 18.03
C LYS A 44 -12.62 3.92 18.64
N LYS A 45 -12.97 4.55 19.73
CA LYS A 45 -12.05 5.39 20.51
C LYS A 45 -10.85 4.56 20.97
N ASP A 46 -9.67 5.18 20.96
CA ASP A 46 -8.37 4.57 21.32
C ASP A 46 -7.99 3.32 20.51
N CYS A 47 -8.60 3.14 19.31
CA CYS A 47 -8.31 1.99 18.46
C CYS A 47 -6.83 1.93 18.06
N VAL A 48 -6.32 0.71 17.88
CA VAL A 48 -4.96 0.44 17.43
C VAL A 48 -4.98 0.13 15.94
N ILE A 49 -4.21 0.88 15.17
CA ILE A 49 -4.00 0.66 13.72
C ILE A 49 -2.53 0.29 13.53
N LEU A 50 -2.27 -0.89 12.98
CA LEU A 50 -0.93 -1.43 12.80
C LEU A 50 -0.61 -1.65 11.33
N PHE A 51 0.52 -1.13 10.88
CA PHE A 51 1.05 -1.36 9.55
C PHE A 51 2.21 -2.36 9.60
N GLN A 52 2.11 -3.44 8.83
CA GLN A 52 3.11 -4.49 8.66
C GLN A 52 3.56 -4.57 7.21
N GLY A 53 4.80 -4.97 7.01
CA GLY A 53 5.36 -5.13 5.67
C GLY A 53 6.88 -5.12 5.63
N ASP A 54 7.38 -4.79 4.45
CA ASP A 54 8.80 -4.72 4.10
C ASP A 54 9.34 -3.28 4.09
N SER A 55 10.33 -3.00 3.20
CA SER A 55 10.98 -1.69 3.05
C SER A 55 10.01 -0.57 2.65
N ILE A 56 8.97 -0.87 1.89
CA ILE A 56 7.98 0.13 1.45
C ILE A 56 7.18 0.64 2.66
N THR A 57 6.94 -0.24 3.64
CA THR A 57 6.27 0.10 4.90
C THR A 57 7.25 0.67 5.93
N ASP A 58 8.43 0.05 6.12
CA ASP A 58 9.51 0.50 7.02
C ASP A 58 9.93 1.95 6.75
N CYS A 59 10.35 2.19 5.54
CA CYS A 59 10.78 3.48 5.01
C CYS A 59 11.60 4.34 5.99
N GLY A 60 12.57 3.70 6.68
CA GLY A 60 13.49 4.35 7.61
C GLY A 60 12.90 4.70 8.97
N ARG A 61 11.87 3.97 9.42
CA ARG A 61 11.37 4.15 10.79
C ARG A 61 12.43 3.81 11.83
N ASP A 62 12.36 4.40 13.00
CA ASP A 62 13.14 3.95 14.15
C ASP A 62 12.53 2.63 14.69
N ARG A 63 13.29 1.53 14.50
CA ARG A 63 12.87 0.18 14.90
C ARG A 63 12.93 -0.04 16.41
N ASN A 64 13.63 0.81 17.15
CA ASN A 64 13.71 0.76 18.60
C ASN A 64 12.56 1.52 19.27
N SER A 65 11.83 2.36 18.51
CA SER A 65 10.68 3.10 19.03
C SER A 65 9.43 2.22 19.05
N ASN A 66 8.76 2.20 20.20
CA ASN A 66 7.42 1.63 20.37
C ASN A 66 6.36 2.70 20.66
N ARG A 67 6.69 3.98 20.42
CA ARG A 67 5.77 5.12 20.63
C ARG A 67 4.82 5.22 19.44
N CYS A 68 3.50 5.25 19.69
CA CYS A 68 2.55 5.55 18.62
C CYS A 68 2.60 7.01 18.20
N ASN A 69 2.14 7.30 16.99
CA ASN A 69 1.88 8.64 16.48
C ASN A 69 3.10 9.57 16.47
N THR A 70 4.30 9.04 16.24
CA THR A 70 5.52 9.85 16.12
C THR A 70 6.18 9.67 14.75
N MET A 71 6.86 10.71 14.26
CA MET A 71 7.53 10.68 12.95
C MET A 71 8.62 9.61 12.88
N GLU A 72 9.40 9.47 13.96
CA GLU A 72 10.47 8.47 14.06
C GLU A 72 9.90 7.05 13.89
N GLN A 73 8.75 6.81 14.49
CA GLN A 73 8.09 5.50 14.43
C GLN A 73 7.44 5.24 13.07
N PHE A 74 6.97 6.28 12.38
CA PHE A 74 6.34 6.11 11.07
C PHE A 74 7.34 5.94 9.93
N GLY A 75 8.55 6.49 10.05
CA GLY A 75 9.45 6.66 8.91
C GLY A 75 8.92 7.71 7.93
N SER A 76 9.45 7.73 6.72
CA SER A 76 9.09 8.72 5.69
C SER A 76 8.14 8.19 4.60
N GLY A 77 7.64 6.94 4.75
CA GLY A 77 6.85 6.23 3.76
C GLY A 77 5.35 6.60 3.72
N TYR A 78 4.60 5.83 2.94
CA TYR A 78 3.14 6.01 2.83
C TYR A 78 2.42 5.92 4.18
N VAL A 79 2.99 5.20 5.15
CA VAL A 79 2.44 5.09 6.50
C VAL A 79 2.35 6.46 7.18
N LEU A 80 3.38 7.30 7.06
CA LEU A 80 3.36 8.67 7.59
C LEU A 80 2.21 9.48 6.98
N PHE A 81 2.06 9.45 5.65
CA PHE A 81 1.00 10.18 4.93
C PHE A 81 -0.40 9.66 5.28
N THR A 82 -0.55 8.35 5.47
CA THR A 82 -1.81 7.75 5.92
C THR A 82 -2.12 8.13 7.37
N ALA A 83 -1.12 8.05 8.24
CA ALA A 83 -1.26 8.39 9.65
C ALA A 83 -1.64 9.86 9.86
N THR A 84 -1.05 10.80 9.10
CA THR A 84 -1.43 12.21 9.21
C THR A 84 -2.89 12.46 8.84
N GLN A 85 -3.39 11.82 7.76
CA GLN A 85 -4.80 11.91 7.37
C GLN A 85 -5.75 11.29 8.41
N LEU A 86 -5.36 10.15 8.99
CA LEU A 86 -6.15 9.50 10.05
C LEU A 86 -6.20 10.32 11.33
N LEU A 87 -5.05 10.84 11.77
CA LEU A 87 -4.95 11.65 13.00
C LEU A 87 -5.72 12.96 12.88
N GLU A 88 -5.73 13.58 11.70
CA GLU A 88 -6.54 14.76 11.41
C GLU A 88 -8.04 14.39 11.34
N GLY A 89 -8.42 13.48 10.45
CA GLY A 89 -9.82 13.17 10.17
C GLY A 89 -10.55 12.40 11.27
N LYS A 90 -9.81 11.74 12.18
CA LYS A 90 -10.35 10.91 13.26
C LYS A 90 -9.85 11.34 14.64
N ALA A 91 -9.48 12.61 14.81
CA ALA A 91 -8.92 13.16 16.07
C ALA A 91 -9.80 12.86 17.30
N ALA A 92 -11.13 12.91 17.16
CA ALA A 92 -12.06 12.59 18.24
C ALA A 92 -11.95 11.13 18.74
N LEU A 93 -11.47 10.22 17.91
CA LEU A 93 -11.27 8.81 18.25
C LEU A 93 -9.89 8.53 18.86
N GLN A 94 -8.94 9.45 18.75
CA GLN A 94 -7.58 9.33 19.29
C GLN A 94 -6.88 8.02 18.89
N PRO A 95 -6.82 7.65 17.60
CA PRO A 95 -6.27 6.37 17.17
C PRO A 95 -4.78 6.28 17.51
N LYS A 96 -4.34 5.08 17.91
CA LYS A 96 -2.93 4.73 18.16
C LYS A 96 -2.39 4.01 16.94
N ILE A 97 -1.52 4.65 16.18
CA ILE A 97 -1.01 4.15 14.90
C ILE A 97 0.44 3.75 15.06
N TYR A 98 0.77 2.55 14.53
CA TYR A 98 2.11 1.98 14.59
C TYR A 98 2.56 1.49 13.22
N ASN A 99 3.85 1.68 12.92
CA ASN A 99 4.54 1.09 11.79
C ASN A 99 5.50 0.00 12.30
N ARG A 100 5.32 -1.23 11.85
CA ARG A 100 6.18 -2.38 12.19
C ARG A 100 6.79 -3.03 10.93
N GLY A 101 6.88 -2.30 9.82
CA GLY A 101 7.61 -2.72 8.62
C GLY A 101 9.09 -2.97 8.91
N ILE A 102 9.70 -3.95 8.23
CA ILE A 102 11.15 -4.22 8.27
C ILE A 102 11.64 -4.46 6.85
N SER A 103 12.58 -3.62 6.41
CA SER A 103 13.16 -3.70 5.06
C SER A 103 13.69 -5.09 4.74
N GLY A 104 13.42 -5.56 3.51
CA GLY A 104 13.85 -6.86 3.00
C GLY A 104 12.98 -8.04 3.41
N ASN A 105 11.99 -7.85 4.30
CA ASN A 105 11.16 -8.95 4.75
C ASN A 105 10.34 -9.58 3.62
N LYS A 106 10.18 -10.89 3.74
CA LYS A 106 9.27 -11.78 3.02
C LYS A 106 8.20 -12.30 3.98
N VAL A 107 7.18 -12.97 3.47
CA VAL A 107 6.07 -13.43 4.31
C VAL A 107 6.54 -14.30 5.48
N TYR A 108 7.44 -15.28 5.26
CA TYR A 108 7.92 -16.13 6.35
C TYR A 108 8.63 -15.34 7.46
N GLN A 109 9.34 -14.24 7.11
CA GLN A 109 9.99 -13.37 8.07
C GLN A 109 8.99 -12.50 8.87
N LEU A 110 7.85 -12.15 8.28
CA LEU A 110 6.73 -11.60 9.08
C LEU A 110 6.28 -12.61 10.12
N ARG A 111 6.11 -13.90 9.73
CA ARG A 111 5.67 -14.95 10.65
C ARG A 111 6.62 -15.16 11.82
N GLU A 112 7.93 -15.10 11.58
CA GLU A 112 8.96 -15.26 12.63
C GLU A 112 8.86 -14.23 13.76
N ARG A 113 8.41 -13.02 13.46
CA ARG A 113 8.28 -11.91 14.42
C ARG A 113 6.83 -11.56 14.79
N TRP A 114 5.86 -12.35 14.32
CA TRP A 114 4.44 -12.00 14.41
C TRP A 114 3.91 -11.84 15.82
N GLU A 115 4.40 -12.63 16.77
CA GLU A 115 4.00 -12.56 18.19
C GLU A 115 4.31 -11.18 18.78
N VAL A 116 5.53 -10.70 18.58
CA VAL A 116 6.04 -9.46 19.17
C VAL A 116 5.59 -8.23 18.38
N ASP A 117 5.61 -8.34 17.05
CA ASP A 117 5.41 -7.20 16.16
C ASP A 117 3.97 -7.04 15.68
N CYS A 118 3.09 -8.01 15.95
CA CYS A 118 1.67 -7.93 15.59
C CYS A 118 0.75 -8.28 16.76
N LEU A 119 0.82 -9.52 17.26
CA LEU A 119 -0.15 -9.99 18.26
C LEU A 119 -0.07 -9.21 19.58
N ALA A 120 1.13 -8.82 20.01
CA ALA A 120 1.32 -8.03 21.22
C ALA A 120 0.65 -6.65 21.17
N PHE A 121 0.41 -6.10 19.97
CA PHE A 121 -0.28 -4.82 19.79
C PHE A 121 -1.79 -4.92 19.83
N GLN A 122 -2.38 -6.11 19.72
CA GLN A 122 -3.84 -6.33 19.68
C GLN A 122 -4.56 -5.35 18.74
N PRO A 123 -4.15 -5.24 17.44
CA PRO A 123 -4.67 -4.21 16.57
C PRO A 123 -6.16 -4.39 16.27
N ASP A 124 -6.89 -3.30 16.25
CA ASP A 124 -8.27 -3.23 15.73
C ASP A 124 -8.27 -3.26 14.19
N VAL A 125 -7.23 -2.64 13.59
CA VAL A 125 -7.00 -2.65 12.15
C VAL A 125 -5.56 -3.05 11.88
N LEU A 126 -5.37 -4.05 11.03
CA LEU A 126 -4.07 -4.55 10.62
C LEU A 126 -3.90 -4.40 9.12
N SER A 127 -2.98 -3.54 8.69
CA SER A 127 -2.61 -3.37 7.29
C SER A 127 -1.35 -4.18 6.96
N ILE A 128 -1.38 -4.99 5.91
CA ILE A 128 -0.26 -5.84 5.48
C ILE A 128 0.08 -5.53 4.03
N LEU A 129 1.31 -5.07 3.77
CA LEU A 129 1.88 -4.93 2.43
C LEU A 129 3.16 -5.77 2.35
N ILE A 130 3.09 -6.89 1.63
CA ILE A 130 4.20 -7.85 1.53
C ILE A 130 4.12 -8.61 0.19
N GLY A 131 5.25 -9.06 -0.33
CA GLY A 131 5.31 -9.92 -1.52
C GLY A 131 6.33 -9.48 -2.57
N VAL A 132 6.74 -8.22 -2.59
CA VAL A 132 7.74 -7.77 -3.56
C VAL A 132 9.08 -8.49 -3.35
N ASN A 133 9.54 -8.65 -2.11
CA ASN A 133 10.78 -9.35 -1.80
C ASN A 133 10.66 -10.88 -1.91
N ASP A 134 9.46 -11.44 -1.81
CA ASP A 134 9.21 -12.85 -2.05
C ASP A 134 9.55 -13.21 -3.50
N TYR A 135 9.39 -12.27 -4.43
CA TYR A 135 9.84 -12.40 -5.80
C TYR A 135 11.24 -11.81 -6.03
N TRP A 136 11.47 -10.55 -5.69
CA TRP A 136 12.72 -9.84 -6.02
C TRP A 136 13.97 -10.57 -5.52
N HIS A 137 13.91 -11.13 -4.31
CA HIS A 137 15.03 -11.84 -3.74
C HIS A 137 15.32 -13.19 -4.44
N THR A 138 14.40 -13.72 -5.23
CA THR A 138 14.72 -14.86 -6.11
C THR A 138 15.65 -14.45 -7.24
N LEU A 139 15.54 -13.20 -7.71
CA LEU A 139 16.37 -12.64 -8.77
C LEU A 139 17.74 -12.17 -8.27
N THR A 140 17.83 -11.71 -7.02
CA THR A 140 18.98 -10.93 -6.53
C THR A 140 19.72 -11.56 -5.35
N HIS A 141 19.07 -12.36 -4.51
CA HIS A 141 19.63 -12.88 -3.25
C HIS A 141 19.60 -14.41 -3.15
N GLY A 142 19.32 -15.10 -4.25
CA GLY A 142 19.30 -16.57 -4.29
C GLY A 142 18.18 -17.22 -3.46
N TYR A 143 17.16 -16.45 -3.07
CA TYR A 143 15.97 -17.02 -2.43
C TYR A 143 15.27 -18.00 -3.36
N LYS A 144 14.73 -19.10 -2.82
CA LYS A 144 14.13 -20.19 -3.63
C LYS A 144 12.61 -20.24 -3.50
N GLY A 145 11.98 -19.16 -3.03
CA GLY A 145 10.52 -19.08 -2.98
C GLY A 145 9.88 -19.06 -4.37
N THR A 146 8.65 -19.52 -4.42
CA THR A 146 7.80 -19.54 -5.61
C THR A 146 6.50 -18.79 -5.31
N VAL A 147 5.66 -18.58 -6.31
CA VAL A 147 4.29 -18.06 -6.12
C VAL A 147 3.51 -18.94 -5.13
N GLU A 148 3.66 -20.25 -5.24
CA GLU A 148 3.00 -21.21 -4.33
C GLU A 148 3.51 -21.05 -2.88
N THR A 149 4.84 -20.90 -2.70
CA THR A 149 5.43 -20.61 -1.38
C THR A 149 4.84 -19.35 -0.79
N TYR A 150 4.82 -18.25 -1.55
CA TYR A 150 4.24 -16.96 -1.14
C TYR A 150 2.76 -17.10 -0.75
N GLU A 151 1.96 -17.75 -1.61
CA GLU A 151 0.53 -17.94 -1.37
C GLU A 151 0.27 -18.78 -0.10
N ASN A 152 1.01 -19.86 0.08
CA ASN A 152 0.85 -20.74 1.23
C ASN A 152 1.30 -20.06 2.53
N ASP A 153 2.42 -19.37 2.53
CA ASP A 153 2.93 -18.64 3.69
C ASP A 153 1.98 -17.51 4.10
N LEU A 154 1.48 -16.73 3.13
CA LEU A 154 0.55 -15.64 3.40
C LEU A 154 -0.80 -16.17 3.88
N ARG A 155 -1.30 -17.28 3.29
CA ARG A 155 -2.53 -17.94 3.76
C ARG A 155 -2.37 -18.41 5.20
N ALA A 156 -1.26 -19.05 5.53
CA ALA A 156 -0.97 -19.52 6.89
C ALA A 156 -0.89 -18.34 7.88
N LEU A 157 -0.26 -17.23 7.49
CA LEU A 157 -0.17 -16.02 8.31
C LEU A 157 -1.54 -15.40 8.56
N LEU A 158 -2.38 -15.27 7.54
CA LEU A 158 -3.73 -14.72 7.66
C LEU A 158 -4.63 -15.60 8.51
N LYS A 159 -4.56 -16.94 8.32
CA LYS A 159 -5.29 -17.91 9.14
C LYS A 159 -4.89 -17.78 10.60
N TYR A 160 -3.60 -17.81 10.89
CA TYR A 160 -3.07 -17.65 12.24
C TYR A 160 -3.49 -16.32 12.89
N THR A 161 -3.46 -15.24 12.11
CA THR A 161 -3.90 -13.93 12.58
C THR A 161 -5.37 -13.94 12.98
N LYS A 162 -6.24 -14.50 12.15
CA LYS A 162 -7.69 -14.59 12.46
C LYS A 162 -8.00 -15.51 13.64
N GLU A 163 -7.22 -16.58 13.84
CA GLU A 163 -7.34 -17.43 15.01
C GLU A 163 -6.98 -16.72 16.31
N LYS A 164 -5.91 -15.90 16.29
CA LYS A 164 -5.42 -15.18 17.47
C LYS A 164 -6.12 -13.84 17.70
N LEU A 165 -6.56 -13.20 16.66
CA LEU A 165 -7.16 -11.86 16.65
C LEU A 165 -8.49 -11.87 15.84
N PRO A 166 -9.52 -12.58 16.30
CA PRO A 166 -10.75 -12.81 15.51
C PRO A 166 -11.50 -11.52 15.18
N ASN A 167 -11.32 -10.45 15.96
CA ASN A 167 -12.01 -9.17 15.78
C ASN A 167 -11.20 -8.15 14.97
N THR A 168 -9.95 -8.47 14.63
CA THR A 168 -9.10 -7.56 13.85
C THR A 168 -9.59 -7.44 12.41
N GLN A 169 -9.78 -6.21 11.96
CA GLN A 169 -10.13 -5.89 10.57
C GLN A 169 -8.83 -5.85 9.75
N ILE A 170 -8.69 -6.76 8.78
CA ILE A 170 -7.47 -6.88 7.99
C ILE A 170 -7.60 -6.09 6.68
N VAL A 171 -6.58 -5.30 6.39
CA VAL A 171 -6.37 -4.60 5.11
C VAL A 171 -5.18 -5.27 4.42
N LEU A 172 -5.44 -6.01 3.35
CA LEU A 172 -4.38 -6.64 2.55
C LEU A 172 -4.08 -5.74 1.35
N CYS A 173 -2.84 -5.26 1.30
CA CYS A 173 -2.38 -4.39 0.23
C CYS A 173 -1.71 -5.21 -0.88
N GLU A 174 -2.02 -4.87 -2.12
CA GLU A 174 -1.44 -5.51 -3.30
C GLU A 174 0.07 -5.19 -3.38
N PRO A 175 0.97 -6.19 -3.50
CA PRO A 175 2.34 -5.92 -3.89
C PRO A 175 2.37 -5.36 -5.32
N PHE A 176 3.28 -4.43 -5.61
CA PHE A 176 3.31 -3.71 -6.88
C PHE A 176 4.74 -3.43 -7.33
N THR A 177 4.89 -3.15 -8.62
CA THR A 177 6.10 -2.57 -9.20
C THR A 177 5.73 -1.64 -10.36
N LEU A 178 6.60 -0.68 -10.64
CA LEU A 178 6.44 0.21 -11.78
C LEU A 178 7.43 -0.19 -12.87
N ARG A 179 6.91 -0.54 -14.05
CA ARG A 179 7.74 -0.74 -15.24
C ARG A 179 8.56 0.51 -15.54
N ASP A 180 9.70 0.36 -16.18
CA ASP A 180 10.68 1.43 -16.44
C ASP A 180 11.37 2.01 -15.18
N GLY A 181 11.17 1.44 -14.01
CA GLY A 181 11.97 1.73 -12.82
C GLY A 181 13.36 1.09 -12.91
N ALA A 182 14.36 1.72 -12.30
CA ALA A 182 15.77 1.30 -12.45
C ALA A 182 16.08 -0.14 -11.97
N ALA A 183 15.29 -0.70 -11.06
CA ALA A 183 15.42 -2.07 -10.59
C ALA A 183 14.54 -3.09 -11.34
N ILE A 184 13.70 -2.62 -12.27
CA ILE A 184 12.72 -3.45 -12.97
C ILE A 184 13.22 -3.74 -14.38
N GLU A 185 13.68 -4.97 -14.58
CA GLU A 185 13.93 -5.51 -15.91
C GLU A 185 12.71 -6.35 -16.31
N ASP A 186 11.89 -5.81 -17.22
CA ASP A 186 10.58 -6.37 -17.58
C ASP A 186 10.63 -7.87 -17.90
N SER A 187 11.62 -8.32 -18.66
CA SER A 187 11.78 -9.73 -19.03
C SER A 187 12.02 -10.68 -17.87
N LYS A 188 12.56 -10.17 -16.75
CA LYS A 188 12.80 -10.94 -15.51
C LYS A 188 11.62 -10.83 -14.55
N TRP A 189 10.93 -9.72 -14.54
CA TRP A 189 9.84 -9.48 -13.60
C TRP A 189 8.50 -10.00 -14.08
N TYR A 190 8.22 -9.86 -15.37
CA TYR A 190 6.90 -10.17 -15.92
C TYR A 190 6.91 -11.33 -16.94
N PRO A 191 5.87 -12.16 -16.97
CA PRO A 191 4.61 -12.01 -16.21
C PRO A 191 4.64 -12.59 -14.79
N MET A 192 5.78 -13.10 -14.30
CA MET A 192 5.85 -13.88 -13.06
C MET A 192 5.37 -13.08 -11.82
N PHE A 193 5.77 -11.82 -11.71
CA PHE A 193 5.34 -10.98 -10.57
C PHE A 193 3.82 -10.77 -10.52
N ASP A 194 3.14 -10.80 -11.67
CA ASP A 194 1.68 -10.71 -11.72
C ASP A 194 0.99 -11.87 -11.01
N GLU A 195 1.62 -13.04 -10.92
CA GLU A 195 1.07 -14.19 -10.20
C GLU A 195 1.10 -13.97 -8.67
N PHE A 196 2.12 -13.28 -8.13
CA PHE A 196 2.16 -12.86 -6.73
C PHE A 196 1.02 -11.87 -6.41
N ARG A 197 0.75 -10.94 -7.30
CA ARG A 197 -0.36 -9.99 -7.19
C ARG A 197 -1.72 -10.70 -7.19
N LYS A 198 -1.91 -11.64 -8.12
CA LYS A 198 -3.13 -12.47 -8.20
C LYS A 198 -3.33 -13.30 -6.92
N SER A 199 -2.26 -13.87 -6.36
CA SER A 199 -2.31 -14.61 -5.10
C SER A 199 -2.73 -13.71 -3.95
N ALA A 200 -2.20 -12.48 -3.84
CA ALA A 200 -2.62 -11.53 -2.81
C ALA A 200 -4.13 -11.20 -2.94
N ARG A 201 -4.64 -10.95 -4.15
CA ARG A 201 -6.05 -10.70 -4.39
C ARG A 201 -6.91 -11.90 -4.01
N LYS A 202 -6.56 -13.10 -4.48
CA LYS A 202 -7.24 -14.35 -4.14
C LYS A 202 -7.35 -14.55 -2.63
N LEU A 203 -6.25 -14.31 -1.90
CA LEU A 203 -6.25 -14.42 -0.44
C LEU A 203 -7.09 -13.35 0.24
N SER A 204 -7.11 -12.13 -0.31
CA SER A 204 -8.00 -11.09 0.20
C SER A 204 -9.47 -11.50 0.10
N GLU A 205 -9.87 -12.13 -0.99
CA GLU A 205 -11.22 -12.66 -1.20
C GLU A 205 -11.50 -13.85 -0.28
N GLU A 206 -10.56 -14.83 -0.21
CA GLU A 206 -10.67 -16.03 0.65
C GLU A 206 -10.88 -15.66 2.13
N PHE A 207 -10.15 -14.65 2.61
CA PHE A 207 -10.21 -14.21 4.00
C PHE A 207 -11.17 -13.05 4.27
N ASN A 208 -11.90 -12.58 3.25
CA ASN A 208 -12.80 -11.43 3.32
C ASN A 208 -12.12 -10.22 3.99
N THR A 209 -10.97 -9.83 3.45
CA THR A 209 -10.23 -8.65 3.89
C THR A 209 -10.55 -7.44 3.01
N ILE A 210 -10.20 -6.24 3.46
CA ILE A 210 -10.20 -5.07 2.57
C ILE A 210 -8.97 -5.18 1.68
N PHE A 211 -9.15 -5.03 0.36
CA PHE A 211 -8.05 -5.06 -0.60
C PHE A 211 -7.69 -3.65 -1.06
N VAL A 212 -6.40 -3.30 -1.01
CA VAL A 212 -5.89 -2.05 -1.56
C VAL A 212 -5.16 -2.32 -2.87
N PRO A 213 -5.72 -1.97 -4.04
CA PRO A 213 -5.20 -2.34 -5.36
C PRO A 213 -4.09 -1.38 -5.83
N PHE A 214 -2.93 -1.36 -5.18
CA PHE A 214 -1.87 -0.39 -5.43
C PHE A 214 -1.37 -0.38 -6.87
N GLN A 215 -1.26 -1.55 -7.51
CA GLN A 215 -0.80 -1.59 -8.90
C GLN A 215 -1.71 -0.80 -9.83
N SER A 216 -3.03 -0.96 -9.71
CA SER A 216 -3.99 -0.24 -10.56
C SER A 216 -3.86 1.28 -10.41
N GLY A 217 -3.57 1.76 -9.20
CA GLY A 217 -3.30 3.17 -8.95
C GLY A 217 -2.02 3.64 -9.64
N PHE A 218 -0.95 2.87 -9.57
CA PHE A 218 0.30 3.20 -10.26
C PHE A 218 0.17 3.08 -11.78
N ASP A 219 -0.55 2.08 -12.30
CA ASP A 219 -0.82 1.94 -13.74
C ASP A 219 -1.61 3.14 -14.30
N ALA A 220 -2.49 3.73 -13.50
CA ALA A 220 -3.16 4.98 -13.85
C ALA A 220 -2.23 6.21 -13.72
N ALA A 221 -1.40 6.24 -12.69
CA ALA A 221 -0.49 7.35 -12.41
C ALA A 221 0.61 7.50 -13.47
N VAL A 222 1.16 6.39 -14.00
CA VAL A 222 2.21 6.42 -15.03
C VAL A 222 1.71 6.97 -16.36
N LYS A 223 0.41 7.05 -16.58
CA LYS A 223 -0.18 7.75 -17.75
C LYS A 223 -0.09 9.27 -17.64
N LEU A 224 0.12 9.82 -16.44
CA LEU A 224 0.24 11.26 -16.19
C LEU A 224 1.69 11.73 -16.11
N ALA A 225 2.57 10.89 -15.55
CA ALA A 225 3.99 11.18 -15.41
C ALA A 225 4.79 9.88 -15.48
N PRO A 226 6.04 9.89 -15.98
CA PRO A 226 6.83 8.67 -16.12
C PRO A 226 7.04 7.96 -14.78
N ALA A 227 7.27 6.63 -14.83
CA ALA A 227 7.42 5.78 -13.64
C ALA A 227 8.41 6.35 -12.61
N ARG A 228 9.55 6.88 -13.06
CA ARG A 228 10.57 7.51 -12.20
C ARG A 228 10.09 8.73 -11.39
N TYR A 229 8.98 9.36 -11.76
CA TYR A 229 8.37 10.43 -10.97
C TYR A 229 7.67 9.86 -9.72
N TRP A 230 7.16 8.64 -9.82
CA TRP A 230 6.42 7.96 -8.75
C TRP A 230 7.31 7.06 -7.92
N SER A 231 8.29 6.41 -8.56
CA SER A 231 9.29 5.53 -7.97
C SER A 231 10.49 5.45 -8.90
N ASN A 232 11.66 5.91 -8.46
CA ASN A 232 12.85 5.93 -9.29
C ASN A 232 13.32 4.50 -9.63
N ASP A 233 13.28 3.60 -8.67
CA ASP A 233 13.68 2.19 -8.87
C ASP A 233 12.54 1.27 -9.32
N GLY A 234 11.30 1.75 -9.24
CA GLY A 234 10.10 0.98 -9.58
C GLY A 234 9.55 0.10 -8.45
N VAL A 235 10.20 0.09 -7.29
CA VAL A 235 9.79 -0.67 -6.09
C VAL A 235 9.48 0.25 -4.91
N HIS A 236 10.36 1.21 -4.64
CA HIS A 236 10.24 2.12 -3.50
C HIS A 236 9.66 3.47 -3.94
N PRO A 237 8.42 3.80 -3.56
CA PRO A 237 7.78 5.04 -3.99
C PRO A 237 8.51 6.28 -3.50
N ASP A 238 8.65 7.27 -4.39
CA ASP A 238 9.04 8.64 -4.07
C ASP A 238 7.85 9.43 -3.48
N LEU A 239 8.04 10.69 -3.11
CA LEU A 239 7.00 11.48 -2.42
C LEU A 239 5.61 11.44 -3.09
N PRO A 240 5.47 11.62 -4.42
CA PRO A 240 4.17 11.54 -5.08
C PRO A 240 3.55 10.13 -4.99
N GLY A 241 4.37 9.09 -5.14
CA GLY A 241 3.94 7.70 -5.03
C GLY A 241 3.47 7.35 -3.60
N ARG A 242 4.17 7.84 -2.58
CA ARG A 242 3.76 7.65 -1.16
C ARG A 242 2.42 8.32 -0.87
N GLN A 243 2.20 9.53 -1.41
CA GLN A 243 0.91 10.21 -1.29
C GLN A 243 -0.21 9.47 -2.03
N LEU A 244 0.07 8.94 -3.23
CA LEU A 244 -0.89 8.12 -3.97
C LEU A 244 -1.29 6.88 -3.16
N MET A 245 -0.31 6.15 -2.60
CA MET A 245 -0.58 4.98 -1.76
C MET A 245 -1.42 5.32 -0.54
N ALA A 246 -1.12 6.41 0.16
CA ALA A 246 -1.91 6.86 1.31
C ALA A 246 -3.36 7.15 0.91
N ASN A 247 -3.58 7.88 -0.19
CA ASN A 247 -4.93 8.18 -0.68
C ASN A 247 -5.69 6.92 -1.08
N MET A 248 -5.02 5.94 -1.70
CA MET A 248 -5.64 4.66 -2.05
C MET A 248 -6.03 3.85 -0.82
N TRP A 249 -5.16 3.83 0.20
CA TRP A 249 -5.45 3.15 1.46
C TRP A 249 -6.66 3.78 2.17
N MET A 250 -6.70 5.11 2.26
CA MET A 250 -7.81 5.84 2.86
C MET A 250 -9.14 5.62 2.10
N GLU A 251 -9.08 5.59 0.77
CA GLU A 251 -10.26 5.33 -0.07
C GLU A 251 -10.76 3.90 0.08
N ALA A 252 -9.85 2.89 0.00
CA ALA A 252 -10.21 1.48 0.09
C ALA A 252 -10.81 1.12 1.45
N THR A 253 -10.33 1.75 2.51
CA THR A 253 -10.83 1.53 3.88
C THR A 253 -12.09 2.32 4.21
N GLY A 254 -12.46 3.30 3.38
CA GLY A 254 -13.60 4.20 3.64
C GLY A 254 -13.38 5.14 4.82
N LEU A 255 -12.12 5.39 5.20
CA LEU A 255 -11.78 6.23 6.36
C LEU A 255 -11.48 7.69 5.98
N LYS A 256 -11.61 8.03 4.71
CA LYS A 256 -11.41 9.37 4.16
C LYS A 256 -12.37 10.40 4.77
#